data_33211848d91708e05b9d30c6f2bbfd76
#
_entry.id   33211848d91708e05b9d30c6f2bbfd76
#
_cell.length_a   1.000
_cell.length_b   1.000
_cell.length_c   1.000
_cell.angle_alpha   90.00
_cell.angle_beta   90.00
_cell.angle_gamma   90.00
#
_symmetry.space_group_name_H-M   'P 1'
#
loop_
_entity.id
_entity.type
_entity.pdbx_description
1 polymer ?
#
loop_
_entity_poly.entity_id
_entity_poly.type
_entity_poly.pdbx_seq_one_letter_code
_entity_poly.pdbx_strand_id
1 'polypeptide(L)'
;MILSLASKGPINLRHLLSLGLFNNKQTGSRRMRSLVKRRKLYHIGKLYLDGVCDQREEFWCKRSIKLSNREHEAFTMEVVLCYHEHDAVTGPNVDQKLLPDATVKIGANTFHIEMHMGTMDRSQVQARWKKYEGCTDTILVVCRDEESLLDMMRWSKSLGQLVYFSTVVQVRSDPYGRVWRGLDGVLKAVDKGAYAGGATVSTQ
;
A
#
# COMPACT_ATOMS: atom_id res chain seq x y z
N MET A 1 2.64 -2.69 19.83
CA MET A 1 2.90 -2.02 18.53
C MET A 1 3.52 -2.95 17.47
N ILE A 2 4.69 -3.60 17.65
CA ILE A 2 5.30 -4.49 16.63
C ILE A 2 4.32 -5.55 16.11
N LEU A 3 3.64 -6.29 17.02
CA LEU A 3 2.69 -7.33 16.61
C LEU A 3 1.44 -6.77 15.92
N SER A 4 1.04 -5.56 16.25
CA SER A 4 -0.05 -4.86 15.56
C SER A 4 0.36 -4.48 14.14
N LEU A 5 1.56 -3.94 13.93
CA LEU A 5 2.08 -3.66 12.59
C LEU A 5 2.23 -4.95 11.76
N ALA A 6 2.84 -5.99 12.34
CA ALA A 6 3.02 -7.28 11.68
C ALA A 6 1.71 -8.04 11.41
N SER A 7 0.60 -7.65 12.02
CA SER A 7 -0.73 -8.20 11.67
C SER A 7 -1.31 -7.56 10.41
N LYS A 8 -0.89 -6.34 10.08
CA LYS A 8 -1.29 -5.66 8.85
C LYS A 8 -0.55 -6.24 7.63
N GLY A 9 0.72 -6.60 7.75
CA GLY A 9 1.51 -7.14 6.65
C GLY A 9 2.97 -7.40 7.00
N PRO A 10 3.83 -7.72 6.01
CA PRO A 10 5.26 -7.91 6.21
C PRO A 10 5.94 -6.62 6.67
N ILE A 11 6.70 -6.69 7.76
CA ILE A 11 7.50 -5.58 8.28
C ILE A 11 8.98 -5.95 8.28
N ASN A 12 9.84 -4.96 8.16
CA ASN A 12 11.30 -5.09 8.25
C ASN A 12 11.89 -4.17 9.33
N LEU A 13 13.21 -4.22 9.52
CA LEU A 13 13.86 -3.39 10.53
C LEU A 13 13.84 -1.90 10.18
N ARG A 14 13.87 -1.54 8.89
CA ARG A 14 13.80 -0.15 8.44
C ARG A 14 12.48 0.48 8.88
N HIS A 15 11.35 -0.21 8.71
CA HIS A 15 10.04 0.22 9.19
C HIS A 15 10.03 0.50 10.70
N LEU A 16 10.60 -0.42 11.48
CA LEU A 16 10.61 -0.32 12.94
C LEU A 16 11.52 0.80 13.44
N LEU A 17 12.61 1.07 12.73
CA LEU A 17 13.52 2.17 13.03
C LEU A 17 12.90 3.52 12.63
N SER A 18 12.27 3.62 11.47
CA SER A 18 11.63 4.86 11.02
C SER A 18 10.45 5.27 11.91
N LEU A 19 9.77 4.29 12.52
CA LEU A 19 8.72 4.52 13.51
C LEU A 19 9.24 4.72 14.95
N GLY A 20 10.56 4.81 15.14
CA GLY A 20 11.16 5.03 16.45
C GLY A 20 11.00 3.88 17.45
N LEU A 21 10.65 2.66 16.97
CA LEU A 21 10.42 1.51 17.85
C LEU A 21 11.72 0.88 18.37
N PHE A 22 12.83 1.17 17.71
CA PHE A 22 14.18 0.78 18.11
C PHE A 22 15.18 1.89 17.81
N ASN A 23 16.17 2.02 18.67
CA ASN A 23 17.26 3.00 18.49
C ASN A 23 18.35 2.50 17.52
N ASN A 24 18.43 1.20 17.26
CA ASN A 24 19.42 0.61 16.36
C ASN A 24 19.00 -0.76 15.81
N LYS A 25 19.62 -1.16 14.69
CA LYS A 25 19.36 -2.43 13.99
C LYS A 25 19.63 -3.66 14.86
N GLN A 26 20.65 -3.63 15.73
CA GLN A 26 21.04 -4.80 16.54
C GLN A 26 19.97 -5.14 17.56
N THR A 27 19.45 -4.15 18.30
CA THR A 27 18.35 -4.32 19.26
C THR A 27 17.09 -4.81 18.55
N GLY A 28 16.74 -4.20 17.40
CA GLY A 28 15.63 -4.62 16.58
C GLY A 28 15.75 -6.08 16.14
N SER A 29 16.90 -6.48 15.57
CA SER A 29 17.14 -7.85 15.12
C SER A 29 17.02 -8.87 16.24
N ARG A 30 17.57 -8.59 17.41
CA ARG A 30 17.44 -9.47 18.61
C ARG A 30 15.99 -9.65 19.01
N ARG A 31 15.22 -8.55 19.02
CA ARG A 31 13.80 -8.59 19.36
C ARG A 31 12.99 -9.40 18.36
N MET A 32 13.20 -9.18 17.06
CA MET A 32 12.49 -9.91 16.00
C MET A 32 12.78 -11.41 16.07
N ARG A 33 14.05 -11.83 16.21
CA ARG A 33 14.41 -13.25 16.41
C ARG A 33 13.76 -13.85 17.66
N SER A 34 13.69 -13.11 18.76
CA SER A 34 13.00 -13.54 19.97
C SER A 34 11.50 -13.77 19.74
N LEU A 35 10.84 -12.89 18.96
CA LEU A 35 9.43 -13.04 18.63
C LEU A 35 9.18 -14.26 17.72
N VAL A 36 10.08 -14.52 16.77
CA VAL A 36 10.03 -15.73 15.93
C VAL A 36 10.22 -16.98 16.78
N LYS A 37 11.24 -17.02 17.66
CA LYS A 37 11.46 -18.16 18.58
C LYS A 37 10.24 -18.45 19.47
N ARG A 38 9.51 -17.42 19.87
CA ARG A 38 8.27 -17.52 20.65
C ARG A 38 7.03 -17.79 19.80
N ARG A 39 7.17 -18.06 18.51
CA ARG A 39 6.07 -18.29 17.54
C ARG A 39 5.04 -17.15 17.48
N LYS A 40 5.47 -15.91 17.78
CA LYS A 40 4.64 -14.71 17.65
C LYS A 40 4.73 -14.07 16.27
N LEU A 41 5.80 -14.35 15.53
CA LEU A 41 6.05 -13.90 14.16
C LEU A 41 6.59 -15.06 13.32
N TYR A 42 6.36 -14.95 12.01
CA TYR A 42 6.99 -15.79 10.98
C TYR A 42 8.08 -14.97 10.29
N HIS A 43 9.23 -15.58 10.04
CA HIS A 43 10.24 -15.04 9.14
C HIS A 43 9.82 -15.31 7.71
N ILE A 44 9.56 -14.26 6.93
CA ILE A 44 9.05 -14.36 5.56
C ILE A 44 10.18 -14.62 4.56
N GLY A 45 11.39 -14.19 4.88
CA GLY A 45 12.58 -14.29 4.04
C GLY A 45 13.21 -12.94 3.78
N LYS A 46 14.21 -12.94 2.90
CA LYS A 46 14.86 -11.74 2.39
C LYS A 46 14.23 -11.35 1.07
N LEU A 47 13.65 -10.15 1.00
CA LEU A 47 13.06 -9.59 -0.20
C LEU A 47 13.89 -8.39 -0.66
N TYR A 48 13.95 -8.21 -1.96
CA TYR A 48 14.43 -6.99 -2.61
C TYR A 48 13.22 -6.27 -3.19
N LEU A 49 12.96 -5.07 -2.71
CA LEU A 49 11.87 -4.23 -3.21
C LEU A 49 12.49 -3.14 -4.06
N ASP A 50 12.41 -3.31 -5.36
CA ASP A 50 12.98 -2.40 -6.34
C ASP A 50 12.45 -0.96 -6.14
N GLY A 51 13.35 0.03 -6.22
CA GLY A 51 13.04 1.43 -5.94
C GLY A 51 12.73 1.77 -4.46
N VAL A 52 12.72 0.76 -3.57
CA VAL A 52 12.36 0.91 -2.15
C VAL A 52 13.52 0.64 -1.21
N CYS A 53 14.34 -0.37 -1.52
CA CYS A 53 15.53 -0.71 -0.72
C CYS A 53 16.73 -1.01 -1.62
N ASP A 54 17.92 -0.59 -1.17
CA ASP A 54 19.17 -0.74 -1.91
C ASP A 54 19.71 -2.18 -1.88
N GLN A 55 19.21 -2.98 -0.96
CA GLN A 55 19.63 -4.36 -0.77
C GLN A 55 18.47 -5.23 -0.27
N ARG A 56 18.66 -6.56 -0.32
CA ARG A 56 17.68 -7.49 0.26
C ARG A 56 17.57 -7.28 1.77
N GLU A 57 16.34 -7.06 2.25
CA GLU A 57 16.00 -6.91 3.66
C GLU A 57 15.24 -8.13 4.18
N GLU A 58 15.44 -8.45 5.47
CA GLU A 58 14.65 -9.49 6.14
C GLU A 58 13.26 -8.96 6.50
N PHE A 59 12.22 -9.76 6.23
CA PHE A 59 10.84 -9.44 6.53
C PHE A 59 10.21 -10.45 7.48
N TRP A 60 9.30 -9.95 8.31
CA TRP A 60 8.53 -10.73 9.28
C TRP A 60 7.05 -10.34 9.24
N CYS A 61 6.17 -11.32 9.48
CA CYS A 61 4.73 -11.13 9.51
C CYS A 61 4.10 -11.95 10.64
N LYS A 62 2.91 -11.58 11.10
CA LYS A 62 2.17 -12.36 12.09
C LYS A 62 1.57 -13.65 11.50
N ARG A 63 1.42 -13.74 10.19
CA ARG A 63 0.93 -14.91 9.45
C ARG A 63 1.95 -15.41 8.43
N SER A 64 1.81 -16.66 8.03
CA SER A 64 2.57 -17.19 6.90
C SER A 64 2.03 -16.57 5.59
N ILE A 65 2.94 -16.29 4.66
CA ILE A 65 2.61 -15.72 3.34
C ILE A 65 3.16 -16.65 2.27
N LYS A 66 2.32 -17.00 1.28
CA LYS A 66 2.75 -17.79 0.11
C LYS A 66 3.88 -17.07 -0.61
N LEU A 67 4.85 -17.83 -1.11
CA LEU A 67 6.05 -17.28 -1.76
C LEU A 67 5.70 -16.29 -2.89
N SER A 68 4.72 -16.63 -3.72
CA SER A 68 4.24 -15.79 -4.83
C SER A 68 3.66 -14.43 -4.41
N ASN A 69 3.23 -14.29 -3.16
CA ASN A 69 2.55 -13.09 -2.68
C ASN A 69 3.45 -12.20 -1.79
N ARG A 70 4.66 -12.66 -1.47
CA ARG A 70 5.53 -11.98 -0.49
C ARG A 70 5.91 -10.57 -0.92
N GLU A 71 6.32 -10.40 -2.17
CA GLU A 71 6.69 -9.09 -2.70
C GLU A 71 5.48 -8.16 -2.76
N HIS A 72 4.37 -8.63 -3.31
CA HIS A 72 3.13 -7.86 -3.38
C HIS A 72 2.70 -7.35 -2.01
N GLU A 73 2.65 -8.24 -1.00
CA GLU A 73 2.27 -7.84 0.35
C GLU A 73 3.30 -6.92 1.02
N ALA A 74 4.59 -7.09 0.71
CA ALA A 74 5.63 -6.21 1.22
C ALA A 74 5.52 -4.80 0.60
N PHE A 75 5.30 -4.68 -0.70
CA PHE A 75 5.03 -3.38 -1.35
C PHE A 75 3.74 -2.73 -0.83
N THR A 76 2.66 -3.50 -0.66
CA THR A 76 1.43 -2.99 -0.05
C THR A 76 1.71 -2.42 1.34
N MET A 77 2.53 -3.10 2.15
CA MET A 77 2.87 -2.62 3.49
C MET A 77 3.73 -1.35 3.46
N GLU A 78 4.62 -1.16 2.47
CA GLU A 78 5.36 0.11 2.28
C GLU A 78 4.38 1.29 2.12
N VAL A 79 3.33 1.10 1.33
CA VAL A 79 2.30 2.12 1.11
C VAL A 79 1.46 2.36 2.36
N VAL A 80 1.02 1.30 3.03
CA VAL A 80 0.23 1.38 4.27
C VAL A 80 0.97 2.14 5.36
N LEU A 81 2.28 1.96 5.46
CA LEU A 81 3.12 2.66 6.45
C LEU A 81 3.26 4.15 6.18
N CYS A 82 3.11 4.60 4.94
CA CYS A 82 3.04 6.03 4.62
C CYS A 82 1.84 6.72 5.27
N TYR A 83 0.79 5.94 5.58
CA TYR A 83 -0.45 6.41 6.23
C TYR A 83 -0.61 5.86 7.65
N HIS A 84 0.50 5.56 8.35
CA HIS A 84 0.46 4.90 9.66
C HIS A 84 -0.22 5.73 10.77
N GLU A 85 -0.33 7.05 10.59
CA GLU A 85 -1.03 7.97 11.48
C GLU A 85 -2.57 7.86 11.34
N HIS A 86 -3.05 7.18 10.30
CA HIS A 86 -4.46 6.98 10.01
C HIS A 86 -4.89 5.53 10.25
N ASP A 87 -6.19 5.31 10.21
CA ASP A 87 -6.76 3.95 10.30
C ASP A 87 -6.55 3.23 8.96
N ALA A 88 -5.40 2.57 8.85
CA ALA A 88 -5.02 1.79 7.68
C ALA A 88 -5.13 0.29 7.97
N VAL A 89 -5.89 -0.44 7.15
CA VAL A 89 -6.13 -1.88 7.25
C VAL A 89 -5.74 -2.56 5.96
N THR A 90 -5.02 -3.69 6.05
CA THR A 90 -4.71 -4.55 4.89
C THR A 90 -5.69 -5.72 4.79
N GLY A 91 -6.00 -6.10 3.56
CA GLY A 91 -6.84 -7.27 3.27
C GLY A 91 -8.34 -7.03 3.41
N PRO A 92 -9.15 -8.10 3.40
CA PRO A 92 -10.58 -8.08 3.09
C PRO A 92 -11.50 -7.63 4.24
N ASN A 93 -11.08 -6.74 5.12
CA ASN A 93 -11.90 -6.30 6.25
C ASN A 93 -12.94 -5.23 5.90
N VAL A 94 -13.04 -4.86 4.65
CA VAL A 94 -14.01 -3.89 4.17
C VAL A 94 -15.00 -4.63 3.30
N ASP A 95 -16.19 -4.19 3.22
CA ASP A 95 -17.33 -4.75 2.49
C ASP A 95 -16.99 -6.01 1.64
N GLN A 96 -17.64 -7.14 1.89
CA GLN A 96 -17.33 -8.46 1.29
C GLN A 96 -17.28 -8.48 -0.24
N LYS A 97 -17.77 -7.44 -0.91
CA LYS A 97 -17.72 -7.27 -2.37
C LYS A 97 -16.41 -6.67 -2.86
N LEU A 98 -15.83 -5.76 -2.08
CA LEU A 98 -14.57 -5.09 -2.40
C LEU A 98 -13.44 -5.76 -1.64
N LEU A 99 -12.42 -6.21 -2.36
CA LEU A 99 -11.22 -6.83 -1.79
C LEU A 99 -10.00 -6.01 -2.18
N PRO A 100 -9.89 -4.75 -1.68
CA PRO A 100 -8.69 -3.95 -1.90
C PRO A 100 -7.49 -4.57 -1.19
N ASP A 101 -6.29 -4.31 -1.67
CA ASP A 101 -5.07 -4.75 -1.00
C ASP A 101 -4.91 -4.06 0.37
N ALA A 102 -5.37 -2.80 0.47
CA ALA A 102 -5.51 -2.09 1.74
C ALA A 102 -6.62 -1.02 1.66
N THR A 103 -7.04 -0.54 2.83
CA THR A 103 -7.96 0.60 2.97
C THR A 103 -7.39 1.57 3.98
N VAL A 104 -7.46 2.87 3.68
CA VAL A 104 -7.03 3.94 4.58
C VAL A 104 -8.18 4.91 4.76
N LYS A 105 -8.47 5.28 6.01
CA LYS A 105 -9.44 6.33 6.34
C LYS A 105 -8.71 7.59 6.75
N ILE A 106 -8.94 8.68 6.03
CA ILE A 106 -8.36 10.01 6.30
C ILE A 106 -9.52 10.98 6.49
N GLY A 107 -9.76 11.42 7.73
CA GLY A 107 -10.95 12.18 8.06
C GLY A 107 -12.23 11.39 7.77
N ALA A 108 -13.13 11.94 6.98
CA ALA A 108 -14.38 11.30 6.55
C ALA A 108 -14.19 10.43 5.27
N ASN A 109 -13.05 10.49 4.62
CA ASN A 109 -12.82 9.85 3.32
C ASN A 109 -12.23 8.45 3.48
N THR A 110 -12.72 7.52 2.68
CA THR A 110 -12.18 6.16 2.54
C THR A 110 -11.42 6.07 1.22
N PHE A 111 -10.18 5.56 1.30
CA PHE A 111 -9.32 5.32 0.14
C PHE A 111 -9.05 3.82 0.05
N HIS A 112 -9.39 3.21 -1.07
CA HIS A 112 -9.03 1.83 -1.37
C HIS A 112 -7.69 1.80 -2.11
N ILE A 113 -6.71 1.10 -1.57
CA ILE A 113 -5.38 0.96 -2.17
C ILE A 113 -5.32 -0.35 -2.92
N GLU A 114 -4.93 -0.27 -4.19
CA GLU A 114 -4.65 -1.40 -5.08
C GLU A 114 -3.17 -1.36 -5.47
N MET A 115 -2.42 -2.40 -5.08
CA MET A 115 -1.01 -2.55 -5.45
C MET A 115 -0.90 -3.29 -6.79
N HIS A 116 -0.26 -2.69 -7.77
CA HIS A 116 -0.03 -3.28 -9.08
C HIS A 116 1.45 -3.59 -9.32
N MET A 117 1.76 -4.87 -9.52
CA MET A 117 3.13 -5.37 -9.66
C MET A 117 3.63 -5.44 -11.10
N GLY A 118 2.85 -4.95 -12.09
CA GLY A 118 3.18 -5.06 -13.52
C GLY A 118 3.00 -6.46 -14.11
N THR A 119 2.35 -7.39 -13.39
CA THR A 119 2.20 -8.79 -13.81
C THR A 119 0.84 -9.12 -14.43
N MET A 120 -0.11 -8.19 -14.38
CA MET A 120 -1.45 -8.36 -14.94
C MET A 120 -1.48 -7.87 -16.39
N ASP A 121 -2.22 -8.58 -17.21
CA ASP A 121 -2.60 -8.10 -18.55
C ASP A 121 -3.86 -7.22 -18.49
N ARG A 122 -4.20 -6.61 -19.65
CA ARG A 122 -5.35 -5.72 -19.78
C ARG A 122 -6.67 -6.38 -19.35
N SER A 123 -6.88 -7.65 -19.69
CA SER A 123 -8.13 -8.37 -19.40
C SER A 123 -8.31 -8.61 -17.90
N GLN A 124 -7.22 -8.94 -17.23
CA GLN A 124 -7.17 -9.13 -15.78
C GLN A 124 -7.44 -7.81 -15.04
N VAL A 125 -6.86 -6.70 -15.52
CA VAL A 125 -7.11 -5.36 -14.98
C VAL A 125 -8.59 -4.99 -15.14
N GLN A 126 -9.17 -5.17 -16.32
CA GLN A 126 -10.60 -4.89 -16.55
C GLN A 126 -11.52 -5.76 -15.70
N ALA A 127 -11.20 -7.06 -15.51
CA ALA A 127 -11.93 -7.94 -14.62
C ALA A 127 -11.83 -7.48 -13.15
N ARG A 128 -10.69 -6.95 -12.73
CA ARG A 128 -10.50 -6.37 -11.38
C ARG A 128 -11.40 -5.15 -11.20
N TRP A 129 -11.46 -4.25 -12.18
CA TRP A 129 -12.27 -3.04 -12.11
C TRP A 129 -13.78 -3.29 -12.00
N LYS A 130 -14.28 -4.37 -12.59
CA LYS A 130 -15.68 -4.77 -12.43
C LYS A 130 -16.09 -4.96 -10.96
N LYS A 131 -15.16 -5.31 -10.08
CA LYS A 131 -15.41 -5.45 -8.64
C LYS A 131 -15.69 -4.11 -7.97
N TYR A 132 -15.25 -3.01 -8.58
CA TYR A 132 -15.42 -1.64 -8.08
C TYR A 132 -16.63 -0.92 -8.73
N GLU A 133 -17.40 -1.60 -9.57
CA GLU A 133 -18.63 -1.01 -10.13
C GLU A 133 -19.58 -0.61 -9.00
N GLY A 134 -19.99 0.67 -9.01
CA GLY A 134 -20.85 1.23 -7.97
C GLY A 134 -20.13 1.65 -6.68
N CYS A 135 -18.81 1.47 -6.59
CA CYS A 135 -18.03 2.03 -5.49
C CYS A 135 -17.96 3.56 -5.63
N THR A 136 -18.27 4.27 -4.54
CA THR A 136 -18.21 5.74 -4.48
C THR A 136 -16.94 6.26 -3.83
N ASP A 137 -16.17 5.38 -3.22
CA ASP A 137 -14.91 5.71 -2.57
C ASP A 137 -13.79 5.90 -3.59
N THR A 138 -12.74 6.62 -3.20
CA THR A 138 -11.57 6.86 -4.04
C THR A 138 -10.67 5.63 -4.08
N ILE A 139 -10.22 5.25 -5.28
CA ILE A 139 -9.28 4.16 -5.51
C ILE A 139 -7.90 4.74 -5.80
N LEU A 140 -6.92 4.37 -5.00
CA LEU A 140 -5.51 4.72 -5.15
C LEU A 140 -4.75 3.51 -5.69
N VAL A 141 -4.38 3.56 -6.95
CA VAL A 141 -3.60 2.51 -7.60
C VAL A 141 -2.13 2.84 -7.45
N VAL A 142 -1.40 1.99 -6.76
CA VAL A 142 0.04 2.15 -6.57
C VAL A 142 0.76 1.11 -7.41
N CYS A 143 1.52 1.57 -8.39
CA CYS A 143 2.30 0.73 -9.29
C CYS A 143 3.73 0.58 -8.78
N ARG A 144 4.35 -0.57 -9.08
CA ARG A 144 5.75 -0.82 -8.73
C ARG A 144 6.68 0.21 -9.37
N ASP A 145 6.45 0.53 -10.66
CA ASP A 145 7.28 1.40 -11.48
C ASP A 145 6.42 2.26 -12.43
N GLU A 146 7.07 3.18 -13.15
CA GLU A 146 6.40 4.13 -14.06
C GLU A 146 5.84 3.43 -15.31
N GLU A 147 6.47 2.37 -15.81
CA GLU A 147 5.98 1.61 -16.95
C GLU A 147 4.63 0.96 -16.62
N SER A 148 4.58 0.25 -15.51
CA SER A 148 3.35 -0.36 -14.98
C SER A 148 2.26 0.69 -14.72
N LEU A 149 2.64 1.90 -14.27
CA LEU A 149 1.71 3.00 -14.05
C LEU A 149 1.07 3.46 -15.36
N LEU A 150 1.87 3.67 -16.41
CA LEU A 150 1.37 4.12 -17.70
C LEU A 150 0.43 3.09 -18.34
N ASP A 151 0.74 1.80 -18.22
CA ASP A 151 -0.12 0.72 -18.69
C ASP A 151 -1.44 0.66 -17.92
N MET A 152 -1.38 0.76 -16.58
CA MET A 152 -2.59 0.81 -15.75
C MET A 152 -3.48 1.99 -16.12
N MET A 153 -2.93 3.19 -16.29
CA MET A 153 -3.70 4.36 -16.73
C MET A 153 -4.34 4.13 -18.10
N ARG A 154 -3.59 3.56 -19.06
CA ARG A 154 -4.09 3.26 -20.42
C ARG A 154 -5.26 2.28 -20.39
N TRP A 155 -5.17 1.23 -19.56
CA TRP A 155 -6.21 0.18 -19.47
C TRP A 155 -7.41 0.59 -18.64
N SER A 156 -7.29 1.66 -17.86
CA SER A 156 -8.33 2.16 -16.96
C SER A 156 -9.15 3.33 -17.52
N LYS A 157 -8.89 3.78 -18.75
CA LYS A 157 -9.55 4.96 -19.37
C LYS A 157 -11.09 4.88 -19.45
N SER A 158 -11.66 3.68 -19.38
CA SER A 158 -13.12 3.46 -19.42
C SER A 158 -13.77 3.53 -18.02
N LEU A 159 -13.00 3.73 -16.95
CA LEU A 159 -13.55 3.83 -15.61
C LEU A 159 -14.14 5.22 -15.37
N GLY A 160 -15.43 5.26 -15.06
CA GLY A 160 -16.12 6.46 -14.57
C GLY A 160 -15.91 6.72 -13.07
N GLN A 161 -14.85 6.17 -12.46
CA GLN A 161 -14.62 6.19 -11.02
C GLN A 161 -13.52 7.16 -10.63
N LEU A 162 -13.49 7.55 -9.36
CA LEU A 162 -12.40 8.35 -8.77
C LEU A 162 -11.17 7.47 -8.57
N VAL A 163 -10.39 7.30 -9.62
CA VAL A 163 -9.19 6.47 -9.63
C VAL A 163 -7.96 7.36 -9.86
N TYR A 164 -6.95 7.20 -9.01
CA TYR A 164 -5.68 7.92 -9.11
C TYR A 164 -4.53 6.94 -9.06
N PHE A 165 -3.45 7.28 -9.76
CA PHE A 165 -2.30 6.42 -9.99
C PHE A 165 -1.02 7.08 -9.48
N SER A 166 -0.16 6.30 -8.85
CA SER A 166 1.17 6.71 -8.44
C SER A 166 2.12 5.51 -8.43
N THR A 167 3.41 5.75 -8.24
CA THR A 167 4.37 4.69 -7.96
C THR A 167 4.68 4.59 -6.47
N VAL A 168 5.16 3.43 -6.01
CA VAL A 168 5.56 3.24 -4.60
C VAL A 168 6.59 4.28 -4.19
N VAL A 169 7.55 4.60 -5.06
CA VAL A 169 8.61 5.58 -4.80
C VAL A 169 8.03 6.97 -4.56
N GLN A 170 7.09 7.40 -5.41
CA GLN A 170 6.43 8.70 -5.28
C GLN A 170 5.59 8.79 -4.00
N VAL A 171 4.76 7.77 -3.71
CA VAL A 171 3.95 7.73 -2.49
C VAL A 171 4.82 7.76 -1.23
N ARG A 172 5.94 7.06 -1.22
CA ARG A 172 6.87 7.07 -0.08
C ARG A 172 7.56 8.42 0.11
N SER A 173 7.82 9.15 -0.97
CA SER A 173 8.47 10.46 -0.89
C SER A 173 7.52 11.54 -0.35
N ASP A 174 6.26 11.52 -0.79
CA ASP A 174 5.25 12.48 -0.36
C ASP A 174 3.82 11.89 -0.49
N PRO A 175 3.35 11.12 0.50
CA PRO A 175 2.08 10.40 0.42
C PRO A 175 0.85 11.31 0.30
N TYR A 176 0.97 12.56 0.72
CA TYR A 176 -0.12 13.55 0.69
C TYR A 176 0.06 14.61 -0.41
N GLY A 177 1.21 14.63 -1.06
CA GLY A 177 1.56 15.60 -2.07
C GLY A 177 0.95 15.33 -3.44
N ARG A 178 1.36 16.14 -4.40
CA ARG A 178 0.92 16.04 -5.80
C ARG A 178 1.62 14.90 -6.54
N VAL A 179 1.48 13.69 -6.02
CA VAL A 179 2.06 12.46 -6.60
C VAL A 179 1.01 11.56 -7.24
N TRP A 180 -0.27 11.90 -7.11
CA TRP A 180 -1.39 11.12 -7.60
C TRP A 180 -1.89 11.63 -8.95
N ARG A 181 -1.74 10.84 -9.98
CA ARG A 181 -2.10 11.17 -11.36
C ARG A 181 -3.51 10.68 -11.67
N GLY A 182 -4.42 11.60 -12.03
CA GLY A 182 -5.74 11.26 -12.54
C GLY A 182 -5.68 10.68 -13.96
N LEU A 183 -6.77 10.12 -14.44
CA LEU A 183 -6.89 9.63 -15.84
C LEU A 183 -6.75 10.74 -16.87
N ASP A 184 -6.98 12.00 -16.48
CA ASP A 184 -6.73 13.22 -17.24
C ASP A 184 -5.23 13.60 -17.29
N GLY A 185 -4.36 12.89 -16.59
CA GLY A 185 -2.94 13.16 -16.46
C GLY A 185 -2.59 14.25 -15.42
N VAL A 186 -3.59 14.87 -14.80
CA VAL A 186 -3.36 15.95 -13.81
C VAL A 186 -2.89 15.35 -12.49
N LEU A 187 -1.82 15.93 -11.93
CA LEU A 187 -1.32 15.55 -10.61
C LEU A 187 -2.18 16.15 -9.51
N LYS A 188 -2.56 15.33 -8.56
CA LYS A 188 -3.43 15.67 -7.43
C LYS A 188 -2.81 15.26 -6.10
N ALA A 189 -3.21 15.95 -5.03
CA ALA A 189 -2.80 15.67 -3.66
C ALA A 189 -3.93 14.94 -2.91
N VAL A 190 -3.57 14.08 -1.98
CA VAL A 190 -4.53 13.51 -1.01
C VAL A 190 -4.71 14.53 0.11
N ASP A 191 -5.90 15.06 0.27
CA ASP A 191 -6.19 16.06 1.30
C ASP A 191 -6.19 15.42 2.70
N LYS A 192 -5.37 15.99 3.60
CA LYS A 192 -5.28 15.57 5.01
C LYS A 192 -6.49 15.95 5.85
N GLY A 193 -7.33 16.86 5.39
CA GLY A 193 -8.31 17.52 6.25
C GLY A 193 -9.59 18.00 5.62
N ALA A 194 -9.99 17.56 4.43
CA ALA A 194 -11.28 17.93 3.87
C ALA A 194 -12.43 17.43 4.74
N TYR A 195 -13.01 18.35 5.49
CA TYR A 195 -14.25 18.17 6.24
C TYR A 195 -15.39 17.75 5.31
N ALA A 196 -16.21 16.84 5.82
CA ALA A 196 -17.55 16.41 5.37
C ALA A 196 -18.07 17.06 4.07
N GLY A 197 -17.99 16.33 2.95
CA GLY A 197 -18.65 16.75 1.73
C GLY A 197 -17.88 16.36 0.45
N GLY A 198 -17.85 15.08 0.11
CA GLY A 198 -17.25 14.59 -1.13
C GLY A 198 -15.71 14.53 -1.09
N ALA A 199 -15.15 13.45 -1.59
CA ALA A 199 -13.70 13.28 -1.70
C ALA A 199 -13.12 14.39 -2.61
N THR A 200 -12.64 15.46 -2.03
CA THR A 200 -11.97 16.54 -2.78
C THR A 200 -10.49 16.24 -2.84
N VAL A 201 -10.05 15.73 -3.96
CA VAL A 201 -8.68 15.87 -4.39
C VAL A 201 -8.56 17.31 -4.90
N SER A 202 -7.88 18.18 -4.15
CA SER A 202 -7.81 19.60 -4.50
C SER A 202 -7.03 19.82 -5.80
N THR A 203 -7.67 20.47 -6.76
CA THR A 203 -7.04 21.05 -7.94
C THR A 203 -6.71 22.51 -7.60
N GLN A 204 -5.47 22.84 -7.40
CA GLN A 204 -4.93 24.20 -7.52
C GLN A 204 -3.77 24.19 -8.50
#